data_185990849ca57f718812349b0714d6c4
#
_entry.id   185990849ca57f718812349b0714d6c4
#
_cell.length_a   1.000
_cell.length_b   1.000
_cell.length_c   1.000
_cell.angle_alpha   90.00
_cell.angle_beta   90.00
_cell.angle_gamma   90.00
#
_symmetry.space_group_name_H-M   'P 1'
#
loop_
_entity.id
_entity.type
_entity.pdbx_description
1 polymer ?
#
loop_
_entity_poly.entity_id
_entity_poly.type
_entity_poly.pdbx_seq_one_letter_code
_entity_poly.pdbx_strand_id
1 'polypeptide(L)'
;MLEPDSPAPAVAVAADAAPAAPARRPRRPLAANSTARARRQVSAIVMKIVAPLVGAALLVAVWQLITVNNSTFPTPAATLAEAVKLFSDPFYRTSPNDQGIGWNLLASLQRVGVGFGLAALVGIPLGFLIGRVQFVGSMFGPIISLLKPVSPLAWLPIGLLVFKSANPAAIWSIFICSIWPMIINTAVGVQRVPQDYMNVARVLNLSEWKVLTKILLPSALPYILTGVRLSIGTAWLVIVAAEMLTGGVGIGFWLWDEWNNLNVPHIIIAIVSIGLVGLLLEQALMALARAFTYEQVSN
;
A
#
# COMPACT_ATOMS: atom_id res chain seq x y z
N MET A 1 -67.72 4.19 -60.38
CA MET A 1 -67.72 2.73 -60.24
C MET A 1 -67.44 2.46 -58.79
N LEU A 2 -68.52 2.19 -58.05
CA LEU A 2 -68.52 2.00 -56.59
C LEU A 2 -68.25 0.53 -56.27
N GLU A 3 -67.42 0.25 -55.33
CA GLU A 3 -67.28 -1.07 -54.80
C GLU A 3 -67.53 -1.04 -53.29
N PRO A 4 -68.29 -2.03 -52.76
CA PRO A 4 -68.95 -1.91 -51.46
C PRO A 4 -68.20 -2.52 -50.30
N ASP A 5 -68.52 -1.99 -49.13
CA ASP A 5 -68.50 -2.48 -47.78
C ASP A 5 -67.94 -3.86 -47.48
N SER A 6 -66.94 -3.86 -46.62
CA SER A 6 -66.50 -5.01 -45.85
C SER A 6 -66.89 -4.85 -44.37
N PRO A 7 -67.52 -5.81 -43.70
CA PRO A 7 -68.04 -5.69 -42.37
C PRO A 7 -66.88 -5.89 -41.32
N ALA A 8 -66.98 -5.12 -40.27
CA ALA A 8 -66.06 -5.19 -39.08
C ALA A 8 -66.21 -6.54 -38.36
N PRO A 9 -65.13 -7.10 -37.84
CA PRO A 9 -65.16 -8.29 -36.97
C PRO A 9 -65.71 -7.98 -35.61
N ALA A 10 -66.59 -8.87 -35.14
CA ALA A 10 -67.19 -8.85 -33.80
C ALA A 10 -66.19 -8.95 -32.68
N VAL A 11 -66.31 -8.06 -31.71
CA VAL A 11 -65.57 -8.10 -30.43
C VAL A 11 -66.13 -9.26 -29.59
N ALA A 12 -65.33 -10.34 -29.40
CA ALA A 12 -65.63 -11.39 -28.45
C ALA A 12 -65.30 -10.89 -27.06
N VAL A 13 -66.30 -10.76 -26.20
CA VAL A 13 -66.17 -10.50 -24.78
C VAL A 13 -65.56 -11.74 -24.13
N ALA A 14 -64.30 -11.67 -23.76
CA ALA A 14 -63.63 -12.70 -23.00
C ALA A 14 -64.14 -12.69 -21.54
N ALA A 15 -64.69 -13.84 -21.12
CA ALA A 15 -65.19 -14.07 -19.77
C ALA A 15 -64.06 -13.94 -18.77
N ASP A 16 -64.38 -13.25 -17.69
CA ASP A 16 -63.59 -12.99 -16.49
C ASP A 16 -63.05 -14.28 -15.86
N ALA A 17 -61.75 -14.56 -16.06
CA ALA A 17 -61.07 -15.66 -15.40
C ALA A 17 -60.52 -15.14 -14.05
N ALA A 18 -61.08 -15.66 -12.99
CA ALA A 18 -60.62 -15.37 -11.61
C ALA A 18 -59.10 -15.54 -11.46
N PRO A 19 -58.41 -14.65 -10.71
CA PRO A 19 -56.95 -14.71 -10.54
C PRO A 19 -56.55 -15.98 -9.78
N ALA A 20 -55.72 -16.81 -10.39
CA ALA A 20 -55.14 -18.00 -9.80
C ALA A 20 -54.33 -17.60 -8.54
N ALA A 21 -54.63 -18.25 -7.42
CA ALA A 21 -53.91 -18.04 -6.16
C ALA A 21 -52.39 -18.22 -6.34
N PRO A 22 -51.52 -17.35 -5.77
CA PRO A 22 -50.10 -17.46 -5.95
C PRO A 22 -49.59 -18.78 -5.34
N ALA A 23 -48.91 -19.59 -6.19
CA ALA A 23 -48.29 -20.83 -5.80
C ALA A 23 -47.30 -20.57 -4.63
N ARG A 24 -47.59 -21.20 -3.48
CA ARG A 24 -46.66 -21.14 -2.30
C ARG A 24 -45.30 -21.70 -2.71
N ARG A 25 -44.28 -20.81 -2.84
CA ARG A 25 -42.93 -21.22 -3.04
C ARG A 25 -42.48 -22.12 -1.87
N PRO A 26 -41.89 -23.27 -2.15
CA PRO A 26 -41.42 -24.16 -1.08
C PRO A 26 -40.39 -23.41 -0.21
N ARG A 27 -40.67 -23.31 1.11
CA ARG A 27 -39.73 -22.74 2.08
C ARG A 27 -38.48 -23.61 2.10
N ARG A 28 -37.38 -23.12 1.54
CA ARG A 28 -36.06 -23.75 1.67
C ARG A 28 -35.72 -23.89 3.14
N PRO A 29 -35.31 -25.09 3.62
CA PRO A 29 -34.96 -25.31 5.02
C PRO A 29 -33.76 -24.41 5.41
N LEU A 30 -33.97 -23.50 6.35
CA LEU A 30 -32.99 -22.52 6.88
C LEU A 30 -31.78 -23.19 7.56
N ALA A 31 -31.92 -24.46 8.01
CA ALA A 31 -30.90 -25.19 8.75
C ALA A 31 -29.73 -25.70 7.86
N ALA A 32 -30.00 -26.04 6.59
CA ALA A 32 -28.96 -26.54 5.68
C ALA A 32 -27.96 -25.46 5.25
N ASN A 33 -28.33 -24.17 5.36
CA ASN A 33 -27.47 -23.04 5.00
C ASN A 33 -26.51 -22.60 6.13
N SER A 34 -26.82 -22.89 7.38
CA SER A 34 -26.00 -22.49 8.54
C SER A 34 -24.74 -23.36 8.66
N THR A 35 -24.87 -24.67 8.50
CA THR A 35 -23.74 -25.59 8.55
C THR A 35 -22.80 -25.45 7.36
N ALA A 36 -23.33 -25.19 6.16
CA ALA A 36 -22.52 -24.89 4.98
C ALA A 36 -21.79 -23.54 5.08
N ARG A 37 -22.41 -22.53 5.69
CA ARG A 37 -21.75 -21.24 6.00
C ARG A 37 -20.67 -21.39 7.05
N ALA A 38 -20.94 -22.12 8.14
CA ALA A 38 -19.96 -22.39 9.19
C ALA A 38 -18.74 -23.16 8.63
N ARG A 39 -18.95 -24.19 7.82
CA ARG A 39 -17.86 -24.92 7.13
C ARG A 39 -17.05 -24.00 6.20
N ARG A 40 -17.69 -23.14 5.43
CA ARG A 40 -16.99 -22.17 4.56
C ARG A 40 -16.19 -21.14 5.37
N GLN A 41 -16.71 -20.66 6.49
CA GLN A 41 -16.00 -19.75 7.37
C GLN A 41 -14.80 -20.41 8.06
N VAL A 42 -14.96 -21.62 8.57
CA VAL A 42 -13.84 -22.38 9.15
C VAL A 42 -12.79 -22.71 8.10
N SER A 43 -13.18 -23.15 6.90
CA SER A 43 -12.21 -23.39 5.83
C SER A 43 -11.50 -22.13 5.36
N ALA A 44 -12.16 -20.95 5.35
CA ALA A 44 -11.55 -19.68 5.01
C ALA A 44 -10.56 -19.19 6.09
N ILE A 45 -10.87 -19.42 7.38
CA ILE A 45 -9.97 -19.10 8.49
C ILE A 45 -8.76 -20.04 8.48
N VAL A 46 -9.00 -21.35 8.32
CA VAL A 46 -7.93 -22.35 8.20
C VAL A 46 -7.01 -22.02 7.03
N MET A 47 -7.56 -21.69 5.85
CA MET A 47 -6.78 -21.33 4.68
C MET A 47 -5.95 -20.07 4.93
N LYS A 48 -6.48 -19.06 5.65
CA LYS A 48 -5.77 -17.82 5.97
C LYS A 48 -4.62 -17.97 6.96
N ILE A 49 -4.66 -18.99 7.81
CA ILE A 49 -3.65 -19.23 8.84
C ILE A 49 -2.73 -20.38 8.43
N VAL A 50 -3.29 -21.50 8.02
CA VAL A 50 -2.49 -22.72 7.72
C VAL A 50 -1.66 -22.57 6.46
N ALA A 51 -2.20 -21.94 5.41
CA ALA A 51 -1.45 -21.77 4.16
C ALA A 51 -0.16 -20.93 4.33
N PRO A 52 -0.18 -19.75 5.00
CA PRO A 52 1.06 -19.02 5.29
C PRO A 52 2.03 -19.78 6.20
N LEU A 53 1.53 -20.53 7.20
CA LEU A 53 2.37 -21.35 8.09
C LEU A 53 3.05 -22.48 7.34
N VAL A 54 2.32 -23.17 6.45
CA VAL A 54 2.88 -24.21 5.58
C VAL A 54 3.94 -23.62 4.64
N GLY A 55 3.68 -22.45 4.06
CA GLY A 55 4.65 -21.75 3.23
C GLY A 55 5.93 -21.38 4.00
N ALA A 56 5.77 -20.84 5.22
CA ALA A 56 6.90 -20.52 6.09
C ALA A 56 7.67 -21.78 6.51
N ALA A 57 6.97 -22.86 6.89
CA ALA A 57 7.59 -24.13 7.24
C ALA A 57 8.37 -24.75 6.07
N LEU A 58 7.81 -24.66 4.85
CA LEU A 58 8.47 -25.13 3.64
C LEU A 58 9.76 -24.32 3.36
N LEU A 59 9.70 -23.00 3.51
CA LEU A 59 10.86 -22.13 3.35
C LEU A 59 11.97 -22.47 4.36
N VAL A 60 11.61 -22.66 5.64
CA VAL A 60 12.55 -23.07 6.68
C VAL A 60 13.10 -24.48 6.42
N ALA A 61 12.29 -25.41 5.93
CA ALA A 61 12.73 -26.77 5.58
C ALA A 61 13.74 -26.73 4.41
N VAL A 62 13.47 -25.94 3.36
CA VAL A 62 14.40 -25.74 2.25
C VAL A 62 15.71 -25.11 2.74
N TRP A 63 15.64 -24.09 3.58
CA TRP A 63 16.82 -23.50 4.21
C TRP A 63 17.61 -24.52 5.01
N GLN A 64 16.95 -25.31 5.88
CA GLN A 64 17.61 -26.37 6.65
C GLN A 64 18.29 -27.40 5.74
N LEU A 65 17.65 -27.84 4.65
CA LEU A 65 18.22 -28.80 3.70
C LEU A 65 19.49 -28.25 3.00
N ILE A 66 19.49 -26.98 2.64
CA ILE A 66 20.65 -26.33 1.99
C ILE A 66 21.81 -26.20 2.98
N THR A 67 21.52 -25.96 4.27
CA THR A 67 22.54 -25.66 5.27
C THR A 67 23.10 -26.86 6.02
N VAL A 68 22.43 -28.03 5.99
CA VAL A 68 22.88 -29.25 6.68
C VAL A 68 24.32 -29.67 6.32
N ASN A 69 24.68 -29.51 5.03
CA ASN A 69 26.00 -29.91 4.52
C ASN A 69 26.93 -28.70 4.23
N ASN A 70 26.55 -27.50 4.64
CA ASN A 70 27.28 -26.28 4.33
C ASN A 70 27.75 -25.58 5.61
N SER A 71 29.05 -25.63 5.87
CA SER A 71 29.63 -24.98 7.08
C SER A 71 29.65 -23.45 7.02
N THR A 72 29.47 -22.86 5.83
CA THR A 72 29.54 -21.40 5.64
C THR A 72 28.20 -20.72 5.96
N PHE A 73 27.09 -21.42 5.79
CA PHE A 73 25.76 -20.88 6.03
C PHE A 73 25.16 -21.41 7.34
N PRO A 74 24.68 -20.54 8.25
CA PRO A 74 24.09 -20.95 9.52
C PRO A 74 22.78 -21.68 9.32
N THR A 75 22.51 -22.67 10.17
CA THR A 75 21.21 -23.34 10.22
C THR A 75 20.13 -22.40 10.79
N PRO A 76 18.84 -22.64 10.49
CA PRO A 76 17.74 -21.89 11.10
C PRO A 76 17.80 -21.87 12.64
N ALA A 77 18.18 -22.98 13.26
CA ALA A 77 18.29 -23.07 14.72
C ALA A 77 19.43 -22.19 15.28
N ALA A 78 20.60 -22.19 14.63
CA ALA A 78 21.72 -21.34 15.03
C ALA A 78 21.39 -19.84 14.86
N THR A 79 20.74 -19.48 13.76
CA THR A 79 20.29 -18.09 13.52
C THR A 79 19.24 -17.67 14.55
N LEU A 80 18.31 -18.55 14.91
CA LEU A 80 17.31 -18.25 15.93
C LEU A 80 17.95 -18.06 17.32
N ALA A 81 18.93 -18.89 17.68
CA ALA A 81 19.66 -18.73 18.94
C ALA A 81 20.39 -17.39 19.01
N GLU A 82 21.00 -16.96 17.91
CA GLU A 82 21.67 -15.65 17.82
C GLU A 82 20.65 -14.49 17.82
N ALA A 83 19.51 -14.66 17.19
CA ALA A 83 18.42 -13.70 17.25
C ALA A 83 17.92 -13.49 18.69
N VAL A 84 17.74 -14.56 19.47
CA VAL A 84 17.35 -14.46 20.89
C VAL A 84 18.37 -13.64 21.69
N LYS A 85 19.67 -13.83 21.48
CA LYS A 85 20.71 -13.03 22.14
C LYS A 85 20.64 -11.57 21.71
N LEU A 86 20.55 -11.29 20.42
CA LEU A 86 20.49 -9.94 19.87
C LEU A 86 19.26 -9.17 20.37
N PHE A 87 18.10 -9.83 20.43
CA PHE A 87 16.86 -9.23 20.91
C PHE A 87 16.71 -9.26 22.45
N SER A 88 17.64 -9.86 23.21
CA SER A 88 17.65 -9.76 24.67
C SER A 88 18.01 -8.36 25.16
N ASP A 89 18.88 -7.65 24.43
CA ASP A 89 19.19 -6.23 24.67
C ASP A 89 19.24 -5.45 23.35
N PRO A 90 18.08 -5.15 22.73
CA PRO A 90 18.03 -4.52 21.40
C PRO A 90 18.41 -3.04 21.42
N PHE A 91 18.55 -2.43 22.62
CA PHE A 91 18.85 -1.01 22.81
C PHE A 91 20.18 -0.76 23.52
N TYR A 92 21.10 -1.71 23.49
CA TYR A 92 22.43 -1.47 24.03
C TYR A 92 23.16 -0.36 23.24
N ARG A 93 24.11 0.28 23.90
CA ARG A 93 24.92 1.33 23.28
C ARG A 93 26.33 1.26 23.90
N THR A 94 27.27 0.71 23.13
CA THR A 94 28.67 0.59 23.54
C THR A 94 29.51 1.74 22.99
N SER A 95 29.20 2.15 21.74
CA SER A 95 29.88 3.27 21.08
C SER A 95 28.91 3.99 20.12
N PRO A 96 29.29 5.14 19.52
CA PRO A 96 28.44 5.84 18.55
C PRO A 96 27.97 4.99 17.38
N ASN A 97 28.78 4.02 16.93
CA ASN A 97 28.48 3.14 15.79
C ASN A 97 28.15 1.70 16.22
N ASP A 98 28.43 1.32 17.46
CA ASP A 98 28.09 0.01 18.01
C ASP A 98 26.89 0.14 18.94
N GLN A 99 25.73 -0.03 18.32
CA GLN A 99 24.41 0.13 18.96
C GLN A 99 23.51 -1.03 18.59
N GLY A 100 22.62 -1.38 19.52
CA GLY A 100 21.63 -2.43 19.33
C GLY A 100 20.72 -2.20 18.11
N ILE A 101 20.20 -3.30 17.60
CA ILE A 101 19.32 -3.31 16.41
C ILE A 101 18.10 -2.37 16.55
N GLY A 102 17.61 -2.19 17.80
CA GLY A 102 16.48 -1.28 18.09
C GLY A 102 16.80 0.18 17.75
N TRP A 103 17.98 0.67 18.11
CA TRP A 103 18.40 2.04 17.76
C TRP A 103 18.58 2.21 16.27
N ASN A 104 19.15 1.22 15.59
CA ASN A 104 19.31 1.23 14.14
C ASN A 104 17.96 1.28 13.43
N LEU A 105 16.98 0.47 13.84
CA LEU A 105 15.62 0.50 13.32
C LEU A 105 14.92 1.84 13.57
N LEU A 106 15.05 2.40 14.78
CA LEU A 106 14.45 3.70 15.11
C LEU A 106 15.02 4.84 14.26
N ALA A 107 16.35 4.86 14.05
CA ALA A 107 17.00 5.85 13.22
C ALA A 107 16.50 5.80 11.76
N SER A 108 16.41 4.59 11.21
CA SER A 108 15.85 4.39 9.85
C SER A 108 14.40 4.81 9.76
N LEU A 109 13.55 4.43 10.74
CA LEU A 109 12.14 4.82 10.79
C LEU A 109 11.95 6.34 10.91
N GLN A 110 12.80 7.01 11.68
CA GLN A 110 12.76 8.48 11.79
C GLN A 110 13.04 9.14 10.45
N ARG A 111 14.07 8.69 9.71
CA ARG A 111 14.39 9.21 8.37
C ARG A 111 13.25 8.96 7.38
N VAL A 112 12.69 7.73 7.40
CA VAL A 112 11.51 7.38 6.59
C VAL A 112 10.35 8.30 6.92
N GLY A 113 10.03 8.49 8.20
CA GLY A 113 8.94 9.37 8.62
C GLY A 113 9.09 10.79 8.10
N VAL A 114 10.30 11.37 8.17
CA VAL A 114 10.57 12.72 7.68
C VAL A 114 10.50 12.77 6.14
N GLY A 115 11.25 11.91 5.44
CA GLY A 115 11.31 11.94 3.97
C GLY A 115 9.96 11.63 3.31
N PHE A 116 9.25 10.65 3.84
CA PHE A 116 7.90 10.29 3.41
C PHE A 116 6.88 11.40 3.73
N GLY A 117 6.95 12.00 4.92
CA GLY A 117 6.09 13.12 5.30
C GLY A 117 6.28 14.33 4.38
N LEU A 118 7.51 14.67 4.05
CA LEU A 118 7.83 15.73 3.07
C LEU A 118 7.28 15.37 1.67
N ALA A 119 7.43 14.11 1.25
CA ALA A 119 6.90 13.64 -0.03
C ALA A 119 5.36 13.73 -0.08
N ALA A 120 4.66 13.44 1.02
CA ALA A 120 3.22 13.59 1.11
C ALA A 120 2.80 15.07 1.09
N LEU A 121 3.49 15.91 1.85
CA LEU A 121 3.21 17.34 1.94
C LEU A 121 3.34 18.06 0.59
N VAL A 122 4.28 17.66 -0.24
CA VAL A 122 4.51 18.25 -1.57
C VAL A 122 3.78 17.47 -2.67
N GLY A 123 3.86 16.14 -2.63
CA GLY A 123 3.37 15.28 -3.71
C GLY A 123 1.84 15.26 -3.83
N ILE A 124 1.12 15.27 -2.70
CA ILE A 124 -0.35 15.29 -2.73
C ILE A 124 -0.89 16.61 -3.31
N PRO A 125 -0.50 17.82 -2.83
CA PRO A 125 -0.93 19.07 -3.44
C PRO A 125 -0.54 19.20 -4.91
N LEU A 126 0.68 18.81 -5.26
CA LEU A 126 1.13 18.85 -6.65
C LEU A 126 0.33 17.88 -7.53
N GLY A 127 0.00 16.70 -7.03
CA GLY A 127 -0.88 15.75 -7.69
C GLY A 127 -2.29 16.30 -7.92
N PHE A 128 -2.86 17.01 -6.94
CA PHE A 128 -4.13 17.75 -7.13
C PHE A 128 -4.03 18.79 -8.24
N LEU A 129 -2.98 19.59 -8.25
CA LEU A 129 -2.77 20.62 -9.26
C LEU A 129 -2.64 20.01 -10.66
N ILE A 130 -1.85 18.96 -10.81
CA ILE A 130 -1.65 18.21 -12.06
C ILE A 130 -2.96 17.56 -12.53
N GLY A 131 -3.74 17.00 -11.62
CA GLY A 131 -5.02 16.37 -11.94
C GLY A 131 -6.11 17.37 -12.31
N ARG A 132 -6.11 18.56 -11.70
CA ARG A 132 -7.12 19.60 -11.89
C ARG A 132 -6.87 20.48 -13.12
N VAL A 133 -5.62 20.84 -13.37
CA VAL A 133 -5.22 21.81 -14.41
C VAL A 133 -4.53 21.08 -15.55
N GLN A 134 -5.23 20.91 -16.67
CA GLN A 134 -4.74 20.17 -17.83
C GLN A 134 -3.39 20.70 -18.35
N PHE A 135 -3.19 22.01 -18.36
CA PHE A 135 -1.93 22.63 -18.77
C PHE A 135 -0.77 22.16 -17.88
N VAL A 136 -0.95 22.15 -16.55
CA VAL A 136 0.05 21.67 -15.59
C VAL A 136 0.33 20.18 -15.79
N GLY A 137 -0.74 19.38 -16.01
CA GLY A 137 -0.61 17.97 -16.33
C GLY A 137 0.23 17.70 -17.58
N SER A 138 -0.02 18.46 -18.64
CA SER A 138 0.75 18.37 -19.90
C SER A 138 2.21 18.81 -19.74
N MET A 139 2.46 19.79 -18.88
CA MET A 139 3.80 20.31 -18.59
C MET A 139 4.64 19.33 -17.76
N PHE A 140 4.06 18.78 -16.67
CA PHE A 140 4.78 17.89 -15.75
C PHE A 140 4.76 16.43 -16.18
N GLY A 141 3.81 15.99 -17.00
CA GLY A 141 3.67 14.59 -17.44
C GLY A 141 4.96 14.01 -18.02
N PRO A 142 5.61 14.65 -19.01
CA PRO A 142 6.87 14.16 -19.58
C PRO A 142 8.01 14.11 -18.55
N ILE A 143 8.10 15.12 -17.66
CA ILE A 143 9.11 15.21 -16.61
C ILE A 143 8.95 14.04 -15.62
N ILE A 144 7.73 13.78 -15.16
CA ILE A 144 7.41 12.67 -14.26
C ILE A 144 7.76 11.32 -14.93
N SER A 145 7.40 11.16 -16.20
CA SER A 145 7.68 9.95 -16.97
C SER A 145 9.18 9.70 -17.15
N LEU A 146 9.98 10.75 -17.27
CA LEU A 146 11.43 10.69 -17.37
C LEU A 146 12.09 10.36 -16.03
N LEU A 147 11.65 11.01 -14.95
CA LEU A 147 12.35 10.95 -13.65
C LEU A 147 11.89 9.77 -12.78
N LYS A 148 10.64 9.33 -12.92
CA LYS A 148 10.08 8.19 -12.14
C LYS A 148 10.91 6.90 -12.23
N PRO A 149 11.40 6.45 -13.39
CA PRO A 149 12.18 5.20 -13.51
C PRO A 149 13.63 5.33 -13.04
N VAL A 150 14.09 6.52 -12.65
CA VAL A 150 15.45 6.75 -12.16
C VAL A 150 15.66 6.00 -10.84
N SER A 151 16.75 5.20 -10.78
CA SER A 151 17.07 4.44 -9.58
C SER A 151 17.22 5.35 -8.35
N PRO A 152 16.65 4.95 -7.19
CA PRO A 152 16.84 5.66 -5.92
C PRO A 152 18.31 5.96 -5.59
N LEU A 153 19.19 5.02 -5.90
CA LEU A 153 20.63 5.15 -5.64
C LEU A 153 21.31 6.21 -6.50
N ALA A 154 20.75 6.54 -7.65
CA ALA A 154 21.27 7.62 -8.50
C ALA A 154 21.02 9.01 -7.92
N TRP A 155 20.00 9.16 -7.06
CA TRP A 155 19.67 10.44 -6.39
C TRP A 155 20.54 10.71 -5.16
N LEU A 156 21.12 9.66 -4.55
CA LEU A 156 21.90 9.78 -3.33
C LEU A 156 23.17 10.63 -3.49
N PRO A 157 24.01 10.44 -4.54
CA PRO A 157 25.18 11.32 -4.76
C PRO A 157 24.81 12.79 -4.92
N ILE A 158 23.69 13.08 -5.58
CA ILE A 158 23.18 14.47 -5.72
C ILE A 158 22.82 15.02 -4.34
N GLY A 159 22.13 14.24 -3.52
CA GLY A 159 21.84 14.61 -2.13
C GLY A 159 23.10 14.87 -1.30
N LEU A 160 24.13 14.03 -1.43
CA LEU A 160 25.41 14.22 -0.71
C LEU A 160 26.14 15.48 -1.17
N LEU A 161 26.14 15.79 -2.45
CA LEU A 161 26.75 17.03 -2.99
C LEU A 161 26.04 18.29 -2.50
N VAL A 162 24.70 18.27 -2.44
CA VAL A 162 23.89 19.41 -2.04
C VAL A 162 23.94 19.62 -0.53
N PHE A 163 23.70 18.57 0.25
CA PHE A 163 23.56 18.67 1.72
C PHE A 163 24.87 18.46 2.47
N LYS A 164 25.90 17.93 1.84
CA LYS A 164 27.22 17.63 2.43
C LYS A 164 27.15 16.83 3.73
N SER A 165 26.09 16.07 3.92
CA SER A 165 25.80 15.27 5.12
C SER A 165 24.97 14.05 4.76
N ALA A 166 25.30 12.91 5.36
CA ALA A 166 24.67 11.61 5.12
C ALA A 166 23.16 11.61 5.44
N ASN A 167 22.81 12.15 6.62
CA ASN A 167 21.43 12.10 7.12
C ASN A 167 20.44 12.89 6.22
N PRO A 168 20.66 14.18 5.88
CA PRO A 168 19.80 14.89 4.93
C PRO A 168 19.82 14.27 3.52
N ALA A 169 20.94 13.71 3.05
CA ALA A 169 21.03 13.08 1.74
C ALA A 169 20.16 11.80 1.68
N ALA A 170 20.14 11.01 2.74
CA ALA A 170 19.27 9.86 2.86
C ALA A 170 17.77 10.27 2.86
N ILE A 171 17.39 11.30 3.64
CA ILE A 171 16.04 11.87 3.67
C ILE A 171 15.63 12.40 2.28
N TRP A 172 16.53 13.10 1.59
CA TRP A 172 16.33 13.55 0.21
C TRP A 172 16.03 12.39 -0.74
N SER A 173 16.80 11.30 -0.65
CA SER A 173 16.58 10.12 -1.49
C SER A 173 15.22 9.48 -1.24
N ILE A 174 14.78 9.41 0.01
CA ILE A 174 13.44 8.96 0.36
C ILE A 174 12.38 9.90 -0.25
N PHE A 175 12.53 11.20 -0.06
CA PHE A 175 11.61 12.22 -0.55
C PHE A 175 11.41 12.10 -2.06
N ILE A 176 12.51 12.15 -2.84
CA ILE A 176 12.43 12.17 -4.30
C ILE A 176 11.87 10.87 -4.89
N CYS A 177 12.07 9.72 -4.22
CA CYS A 177 11.55 8.45 -4.69
C CYS A 177 10.09 8.20 -4.27
N SER A 178 9.70 8.73 -3.11
CA SER A 178 8.34 8.56 -2.58
C SER A 178 7.33 9.53 -3.16
N ILE A 179 7.79 10.66 -3.73
CA ILE A 179 6.90 11.70 -4.25
C ILE A 179 6.13 11.25 -5.50
N TRP A 180 6.74 10.44 -6.37
CA TRP A 180 6.14 10.06 -7.67
C TRP A 180 4.84 9.25 -7.52
N PRO A 181 4.78 8.18 -6.72
CA PRO A 181 3.52 7.45 -6.51
C PRO A 181 2.42 8.35 -5.92
N MET A 182 2.76 9.28 -5.03
CA MET A 182 1.81 10.21 -4.44
C MET A 182 1.25 11.17 -5.49
N ILE A 183 2.10 11.81 -6.30
CA ILE A 183 1.69 12.72 -7.38
C ILE A 183 0.78 11.99 -8.36
N ILE A 184 1.23 10.84 -8.88
CA ILE A 184 0.55 10.13 -9.96
C ILE A 184 -0.83 9.64 -9.49
N ASN A 185 -0.89 8.98 -8.33
CA ASN A 185 -2.16 8.45 -7.85
C ASN A 185 -3.14 9.56 -7.46
N THR A 186 -2.66 10.65 -6.85
CA THR A 186 -3.51 11.82 -6.55
C THR A 186 -4.05 12.43 -7.83
N ALA A 187 -3.21 12.66 -8.84
CA ALA A 187 -3.63 13.22 -10.13
C ALA A 187 -4.68 12.33 -10.83
N VAL A 188 -4.45 11.02 -10.87
CA VAL A 188 -5.43 10.05 -11.40
C VAL A 188 -6.73 10.09 -10.61
N GLY A 189 -6.68 10.18 -9.28
CA GLY A 189 -7.86 10.28 -8.44
C GLY A 189 -8.70 11.53 -8.75
N VAL A 190 -8.06 12.68 -8.92
CA VAL A 190 -8.74 13.93 -9.28
C VAL A 190 -9.34 13.87 -10.69
N GLN A 191 -8.63 13.29 -11.67
CA GLN A 191 -9.11 13.16 -13.05
C GLN A 191 -10.30 12.20 -13.19
N ARG A 192 -10.46 11.25 -12.29
CA ARG A 192 -11.56 10.28 -12.29
C ARG A 192 -12.84 10.77 -11.67
N VAL A 193 -12.89 11.98 -11.14
CA VAL A 193 -14.13 12.58 -10.62
C VAL A 193 -15.12 12.79 -11.76
N PRO A 194 -16.37 12.25 -11.68
CA PRO A 194 -17.36 12.41 -12.73
C PRO A 194 -17.66 13.89 -13.03
N GLN A 195 -17.78 14.23 -14.32
CA GLN A 195 -18.07 15.60 -14.76
C GLN A 195 -19.41 16.12 -14.22
N ASP A 196 -20.37 15.23 -13.96
CA ASP A 196 -21.66 15.59 -13.39
C ASP A 196 -21.55 16.28 -12.04
N TYR A 197 -20.61 15.83 -11.18
CA TYR A 197 -20.35 16.49 -9.89
C TYR A 197 -19.80 17.90 -10.10
N MET A 198 -18.97 18.09 -11.10
CA MET A 198 -18.41 19.39 -11.46
C MET A 198 -19.46 20.32 -12.06
N ASN A 199 -20.41 19.76 -12.85
CA ASN A 199 -21.52 20.51 -13.40
C ASN A 199 -22.47 20.98 -12.29
N VAL A 200 -22.83 20.11 -11.35
CA VAL A 200 -23.64 20.46 -10.17
C VAL A 200 -22.94 21.56 -9.35
N ALA A 201 -21.64 21.42 -9.10
CA ALA A 201 -20.86 22.43 -8.39
C ALA A 201 -20.92 23.82 -9.05
N ARG A 202 -20.89 23.87 -10.40
CA ARG A 202 -21.03 25.12 -11.17
C ARG A 202 -22.43 25.71 -11.06
N VAL A 203 -23.49 24.88 -11.18
CA VAL A 203 -24.87 25.33 -11.03
C VAL A 203 -25.13 25.91 -9.63
N LEU A 204 -24.53 25.29 -8.59
CA LEU A 204 -24.64 25.74 -7.21
C LEU A 204 -23.69 26.89 -6.86
N ASN A 205 -22.91 27.41 -7.82
CA ASN A 205 -21.88 28.44 -7.62
C ASN A 205 -20.95 28.17 -6.41
N LEU A 206 -20.52 26.91 -6.26
CA LEU A 206 -19.62 26.54 -5.16
C LEU A 206 -18.24 27.20 -5.37
N SER A 207 -17.67 27.75 -4.29
CA SER A 207 -16.29 28.26 -4.31
C SER A 207 -15.29 27.12 -4.59
N GLU A 208 -14.15 27.43 -5.22
CA GLU A 208 -13.09 26.45 -5.53
C GLU A 208 -12.64 25.68 -4.29
N TRP A 209 -12.59 26.31 -3.11
CA TRP A 209 -12.28 25.66 -1.84
C TRP A 209 -13.35 24.61 -1.44
N LYS A 210 -14.63 24.92 -1.66
CA LYS A 210 -15.72 23.94 -1.43
C LYS A 210 -15.67 22.79 -2.42
N VAL A 211 -15.37 23.09 -3.68
CA VAL A 211 -15.17 22.05 -4.72
C VAL A 211 -14.02 21.12 -4.32
N LEU A 212 -12.88 21.70 -3.91
CA LEU A 212 -11.71 20.94 -3.48
C LEU A 212 -12.03 20.04 -2.27
N THR A 213 -12.61 20.62 -1.20
CA THR A 213 -12.76 19.91 0.09
C THR A 213 -13.99 19.01 0.14
N LYS A 214 -15.07 19.31 -0.60
CA LYS A 214 -16.35 18.58 -0.53
C LYS A 214 -16.56 17.60 -1.69
N ILE A 215 -15.85 17.78 -2.81
CA ILE A 215 -16.02 16.94 -4.01
C ILE A 215 -14.70 16.24 -4.36
N LEU A 216 -13.65 17.00 -4.67
CA LEU A 216 -12.42 16.44 -5.21
C LEU A 216 -11.68 15.60 -4.17
N LEU A 217 -11.45 16.13 -2.96
CA LEU A 217 -10.71 15.43 -1.91
C LEU A 217 -11.38 14.12 -1.48
N PRO A 218 -12.69 14.07 -1.16
CA PRO A 218 -13.34 12.81 -0.82
C PRO A 218 -13.34 11.80 -1.96
N SER A 219 -13.56 12.25 -3.20
CA SER A 219 -13.57 11.36 -4.37
C SER A 219 -12.19 10.84 -4.74
N ALA A 220 -11.13 11.64 -4.55
CA ALA A 220 -9.75 11.24 -4.83
C ALA A 220 -9.11 10.45 -3.68
N LEU A 221 -9.70 10.47 -2.47
CA LEU A 221 -9.11 9.86 -1.27
C LEU A 221 -8.68 8.40 -1.42
N PRO A 222 -9.45 7.49 -2.04
CA PRO A 222 -9.02 6.10 -2.25
C PRO A 222 -7.74 5.99 -3.10
N TYR A 223 -7.59 6.88 -4.08
CA TYR A 223 -6.40 6.95 -4.94
C TYR A 223 -5.20 7.56 -4.19
N ILE A 224 -5.43 8.61 -3.40
CA ILE A 224 -4.40 9.21 -2.53
C ILE A 224 -3.86 8.15 -1.58
N LEU A 225 -4.73 7.39 -0.91
CA LEU A 225 -4.34 6.31 -0.01
C LEU A 225 -3.56 5.21 -0.73
N THR A 226 -3.90 4.91 -1.97
CA THR A 226 -3.11 3.99 -2.81
C THR A 226 -1.72 4.56 -3.09
N GLY A 227 -1.60 5.84 -3.45
CA GLY A 227 -0.33 6.53 -3.64
C GLY A 227 0.54 6.53 -2.38
N VAL A 228 -0.05 6.85 -1.24
CA VAL A 228 0.58 6.84 0.09
C VAL A 228 1.11 5.44 0.43
N ARG A 229 0.33 4.39 0.20
CA ARG A 229 0.74 3.00 0.42
C ARG A 229 1.93 2.59 -0.44
N LEU A 230 1.91 2.90 -1.73
CA LEU A 230 3.01 2.60 -2.64
C LEU A 230 4.28 3.36 -2.24
N SER A 231 4.13 4.59 -1.79
CA SER A 231 5.24 5.45 -1.38
C SER A 231 5.93 4.98 -0.11
N ILE A 232 5.22 4.46 0.89
CA ILE A 232 5.88 3.98 2.11
C ILE A 232 6.72 2.73 1.85
N GLY A 233 6.24 1.82 0.99
CA GLY A 233 7.03 0.67 0.56
C GLY A 233 8.31 1.10 -0.16
N THR A 234 8.21 2.08 -1.07
CA THR A 234 9.37 2.66 -1.75
C THR A 234 10.31 3.35 -0.75
N ALA A 235 9.78 4.15 0.18
CA ALA A 235 10.56 4.86 1.20
C ALA A 235 11.41 3.90 2.04
N TRP A 236 10.79 2.78 2.47
CA TRP A 236 11.47 1.77 3.27
C TRP A 236 12.57 1.04 2.50
N LEU A 237 12.35 0.69 1.24
CA LEU A 237 13.40 0.09 0.41
C LEU A 237 14.56 1.06 0.16
N VAL A 238 14.25 2.32 -0.10
CA VAL A 238 15.25 3.36 -0.40
C VAL A 238 16.15 3.65 0.79
N ILE A 239 15.59 3.75 2.03
CA ILE A 239 16.41 4.06 3.20
C ILE A 239 17.44 2.97 3.49
N VAL A 240 17.06 1.70 3.42
CA VAL A 240 18.00 0.59 3.63
C VAL A 240 19.20 0.70 2.68
N ALA A 241 18.92 0.90 1.38
CA ALA A 241 19.97 1.04 0.37
C ALA A 241 20.81 2.32 0.55
N ALA A 242 20.20 3.44 0.92
CA ALA A 242 20.90 4.69 1.17
C ALA A 242 21.84 4.59 2.38
N GLU A 243 21.39 3.99 3.48
CA GLU A 243 22.18 3.78 4.68
C GLU A 243 23.39 2.86 4.46
N MET A 244 23.24 1.81 3.64
CA MET A 244 24.36 0.95 3.26
C MET A 244 25.52 1.73 2.62
N LEU A 245 25.19 2.80 1.88
CA LEU A 245 26.18 3.59 1.15
C LEU A 245 26.70 4.80 1.94
N THR A 246 25.86 5.36 2.82
CA THR A 246 26.23 6.59 3.55
C THR A 246 26.88 6.35 4.91
N GLY A 247 26.70 5.17 5.46
CA GLY A 247 27.20 4.87 6.80
C GLY A 247 26.37 5.49 7.93
N GLY A 248 26.83 5.29 9.15
CA GLY A 248 26.23 5.83 10.38
C GLY A 248 25.21 4.89 11.02
N VAL A 249 24.37 5.41 11.92
CA VAL A 249 23.35 4.61 12.63
C VAL A 249 22.15 4.38 11.71
N GLY A 250 21.77 3.12 11.51
CA GLY A 250 20.63 2.71 10.69
C GLY A 250 20.69 1.23 10.35
N ILE A 251 19.53 0.62 10.10
CA ILE A 251 19.44 -0.83 9.85
C ILE A 251 20.16 -1.24 8.56
N GLY A 252 20.19 -0.37 7.54
CA GLY A 252 20.92 -0.61 6.30
C GLY A 252 22.43 -0.59 6.52
N PHE A 253 22.95 0.36 7.28
CA PHE A 253 24.37 0.39 7.63
C PHE A 253 24.76 -0.79 8.53
N TRP A 254 23.95 -1.11 9.54
CA TRP A 254 24.18 -2.28 10.39
C TRP A 254 24.24 -3.58 9.57
N LEU A 255 23.33 -3.78 8.61
CA LEU A 255 23.38 -4.90 7.67
C LEU A 255 24.70 -4.94 6.88
N TRP A 256 25.15 -3.78 6.40
CA TRP A 256 26.39 -3.65 5.63
C TRP A 256 27.64 -3.93 6.48
N ASP A 257 27.65 -3.49 7.73
CA ASP A 257 28.72 -3.73 8.69
C ASP A 257 28.83 -5.22 9.04
N GLU A 258 27.70 -5.89 9.31
CA GLU A 258 27.65 -7.33 9.55
C GLU A 258 28.07 -8.15 8.33
N TRP A 259 27.80 -7.64 7.11
CA TRP A 259 28.32 -8.23 5.89
C TRP A 259 29.86 -8.12 5.81
N ASN A 260 30.42 -6.97 6.11
CA ASN A 260 31.90 -6.77 6.13
C ASN A 260 32.58 -7.63 7.20
N ASN A 261 31.89 -7.88 8.32
CA ASN A 261 32.33 -8.76 9.39
C ASN A 261 32.09 -10.25 9.10
N LEU A 262 31.48 -10.60 7.95
CA LEU A 262 31.10 -11.96 7.56
C LEU A 262 30.20 -12.67 8.58
N ASN A 263 29.42 -11.91 9.35
CA ASN A 263 28.48 -12.42 10.34
C ASN A 263 27.14 -12.79 9.70
N VAL A 264 27.11 -13.93 9.02
CA VAL A 264 25.95 -14.39 8.24
C VAL A 264 24.66 -14.52 9.10
N PRO A 265 24.70 -15.01 10.37
CA PRO A 265 23.49 -15.01 11.21
C PRO A 265 22.86 -13.62 11.36
N HIS A 266 23.65 -12.58 11.63
CA HIS A 266 23.16 -11.21 11.80
C HIS A 266 22.62 -10.62 10.49
N ILE A 267 23.23 -10.95 9.37
CA ILE A 267 22.72 -10.56 8.03
C ILE A 267 21.30 -11.12 7.83
N ILE A 268 21.08 -12.40 8.14
CA ILE A 268 19.76 -13.02 8.02
C ILE A 268 18.75 -12.37 8.97
N ILE A 269 19.15 -12.11 10.20
CA ILE A 269 18.32 -11.42 11.21
C ILE A 269 17.97 -10.01 10.73
N ALA A 270 18.91 -9.27 10.13
CA ALA A 270 18.66 -7.96 9.53
C ALA A 270 17.60 -8.04 8.42
N ILE A 271 17.77 -8.98 7.48
CA ILE A 271 16.82 -9.17 6.36
C ILE A 271 15.41 -9.45 6.88
N VAL A 272 15.28 -10.37 7.85
CA VAL A 272 13.99 -10.69 8.47
C VAL A 272 13.41 -9.46 9.19
N SER A 273 14.23 -8.73 9.94
CA SER A 273 13.81 -7.53 10.67
C SER A 273 13.35 -6.42 9.72
N ILE A 274 14.08 -6.18 8.63
CA ILE A 274 13.70 -5.23 7.58
C ILE A 274 12.36 -5.64 6.96
N GLY A 275 12.19 -6.93 6.65
CA GLY A 275 10.94 -7.45 6.09
C GLY A 275 9.76 -7.30 7.05
N LEU A 276 9.94 -7.60 8.34
CA LEU A 276 8.90 -7.45 9.37
C LEU A 276 8.51 -5.98 9.57
N VAL A 277 9.46 -5.07 9.65
CA VAL A 277 9.18 -3.63 9.79
C VAL A 277 8.46 -3.10 8.55
N GLY A 278 8.89 -3.48 7.34
CA GLY A 278 8.19 -3.12 6.09
C GLY A 278 6.74 -3.60 6.08
N LEU A 279 6.50 -4.85 6.49
CA LEU A 279 5.15 -5.40 6.65
C LEU A 279 4.32 -4.63 7.68
N LEU A 280 4.89 -4.28 8.84
CA LEU A 280 4.22 -3.51 9.88
C LEU A 280 3.85 -2.10 9.40
N LEU A 281 4.74 -1.42 8.68
CA LEU A 281 4.48 -0.11 8.08
C LEU A 281 3.32 -0.18 7.08
N GLU A 282 3.30 -1.20 6.22
CA GLU A 282 2.21 -1.40 5.27
C GLU A 282 0.88 -1.69 5.98
N GLN A 283 0.88 -2.55 7.00
CA GLN A 283 -0.32 -2.86 7.79
C GLN A 283 -0.84 -1.66 8.57
N ALA A 284 0.05 -0.86 9.16
CA ALA A 284 -0.32 0.36 9.88
C ALA A 284 -1.00 1.36 8.94
N LEU A 285 -0.46 1.57 7.74
CA LEU A 285 -1.10 2.44 6.74
C LEU A 285 -2.42 1.89 6.23
N MET A 286 -2.54 0.57 6.02
CA MET A 286 -3.82 -0.03 5.63
C MET A 286 -4.88 0.11 6.73
N ALA A 287 -4.50 -0.02 7.99
CA ALA A 287 -5.41 0.19 9.11
C ALA A 287 -5.88 1.66 9.17
N LEU A 288 -4.94 2.60 9.01
CA LEU A 288 -5.25 4.03 8.92
C LEU A 288 -6.19 4.34 7.73
N ALA A 289 -5.88 3.81 6.55
CA ALA A 289 -6.71 3.99 5.36
C ALA A 289 -8.14 3.47 5.53
N ARG A 290 -8.31 2.33 6.19
CA ARG A 290 -9.65 1.77 6.50
C ARG A 290 -10.44 2.68 7.45
N ALA A 291 -9.80 3.27 8.45
CA ALA A 291 -10.48 4.20 9.37
C ALA A 291 -11.07 5.40 8.61
N PHE A 292 -10.31 5.99 7.69
CA PHE A 292 -10.80 7.11 6.87
C PHE A 292 -11.85 6.72 5.83
N THR A 293 -11.84 5.50 5.32
CA THR A 293 -12.81 5.04 4.32
C THR A 293 -14.14 4.64 4.97
N TYR A 294 -14.15 4.14 6.20
CA TYR A 294 -15.36 3.73 6.91
C TYR A 294 -16.26 4.92 7.27
N GLU A 295 -15.71 6.09 7.57
CA GLU A 295 -16.49 7.30 7.85
C GLU A 295 -17.27 7.82 6.63
N GLN A 296 -16.82 7.56 5.42
CA GLN A 296 -17.49 8.00 4.20
C GLN A 296 -18.74 7.18 3.82
N VAL A 297 -18.86 5.94 4.31
CA VAL A 297 -20.01 5.06 4.04
C VAL A 297 -21.11 5.24 5.11
N SER A 298 -20.81 5.86 6.24
CA SER A 298 -21.70 6.04 7.40
C SER A 298 -22.44 7.39 7.41
N ASN A 299 -22.15 8.30 6.49
CA ASN A 299 -22.84 9.59 6.32
C ASN A 299 -23.55 9.66 4.97
#